data_76ab7d27c0a3d0542e17634a1a02dcd0
#
_entry.id   76ab7d27c0a3d0542e17634a1a02dcd0
#
_cell.length_a   1.000
_cell.length_b   1.000
_cell.length_c   1.000
_cell.angle_alpha   90.00
_cell.angle_beta   90.00
_cell.angle_gamma   90.00
#
_symmetry.space_group_name_H-M   'P 1'
#
loop_
_entity.id
_entity.type
_entity.pdbx_description
1 polymer ?
#
loop_
_entity_poly.entity_id
_entity_poly.type
_entity_poly.pdbx_seq_one_letter_code
_entity_poly.pdbx_strand_id
1 'polypeptide(L)'
;MKRLILVTSPPACGKTYVSKELAKALNPIVYLDKDTLIVLSKQIFVVAGEEYNRSSPFFEENIRNYEYDAIVDLALESLDYSDRCLINAPFTREVRNVEYMRSLRRKLQEKGARLVVVW
;
A
#
# COMPACT_ATOMS: atom_id res chain seq x y z
N MET A 1 15.83 -7.99 11.69
CA MET A 1 15.49 -8.23 10.30
C MET A 1 14.44 -7.23 9.83
N LYS A 2 14.61 -6.70 8.64
CA LYS A 2 13.66 -5.74 8.07
C LYS A 2 12.37 -6.44 7.65
N ARG A 3 11.24 -5.75 7.78
CA ARG A 3 9.92 -6.29 7.45
C ARG A 3 9.05 -5.26 6.76
N LEU A 4 8.37 -5.70 5.70
CA LEU A 4 7.24 -4.98 5.14
C LEU A 4 5.97 -5.73 5.56
N ILE A 5 5.06 -5.03 6.22
CA ILE A 5 3.81 -5.59 6.71
C ILE A 5 2.66 -5.00 5.90
N LEU A 6 1.91 -5.86 5.22
CA LEU A 6 0.70 -5.46 4.51
C LEU A 6 -0.50 -5.82 5.38
N VAL A 7 -1.26 -4.83 5.81
CA VAL A 7 -2.53 -5.09 6.50
C VAL A 7 -3.63 -4.98 5.45
N THR A 8 -4.16 -6.14 5.08
CA THR A 8 -5.10 -6.28 3.98
C THR A 8 -6.41 -6.84 4.51
N SER A 9 -7.51 -6.32 4.02
CA SER A 9 -8.83 -6.86 4.30
C SER A 9 -9.83 -6.17 3.38
N PRO A 10 -11.02 -6.75 3.18
CA PRO A 10 -12.08 -6.04 2.46
C PRO A 10 -12.36 -4.68 3.12
N PRO A 11 -12.78 -3.69 2.33
CA PRO A 11 -13.18 -2.39 2.89
C PRO A 11 -14.22 -2.55 4.01
N ALA A 12 -14.17 -1.65 4.99
CA ALA A 12 -15.11 -1.59 6.11
C ALA A 12 -15.01 -2.74 7.13
N CYS A 13 -13.88 -3.47 7.17
CA CYS A 13 -13.64 -4.54 8.14
C CYS A 13 -12.75 -4.11 9.31
N GLY A 14 -12.68 -2.83 9.62
CA GLY A 14 -11.84 -2.34 10.72
C GLY A 14 -10.35 -2.32 10.43
N LYS A 15 -9.95 -2.39 9.17
CA LYS A 15 -8.56 -2.44 8.74
C LYS A 15 -7.73 -1.27 9.28
N THR A 16 -8.28 -0.06 9.25
CA THR A 16 -7.56 1.13 9.72
C THR A 16 -7.29 1.08 11.21
N TYR A 17 -8.28 0.65 12.00
CA TYR A 17 -8.10 0.50 13.44
C TYR A 17 -7.02 -0.53 13.76
N VAL A 18 -7.10 -1.72 13.15
CA VAL A 18 -6.12 -2.79 13.34
C VAL A 18 -4.72 -2.32 12.93
N SER A 19 -4.61 -1.65 11.78
CA SER A 19 -3.34 -1.14 11.29
C SER A 19 -2.68 -0.17 12.26
N LYS A 20 -3.45 0.77 12.78
CA LYS A 20 -2.94 1.77 13.73
C LYS A 20 -2.53 1.15 15.05
N GLU A 21 -3.32 0.22 15.57
CA GLU A 21 -2.97 -0.47 16.82
C GLU A 21 -1.73 -1.32 16.65
N LEU A 22 -1.60 -2.02 15.52
CA LEU A 22 -0.41 -2.80 15.21
C LEU A 22 0.82 -1.91 15.07
N ALA A 23 0.67 -0.77 14.41
CA ALA A 23 1.77 0.18 14.25
C ALA A 23 2.25 0.72 15.61
N LYS A 24 1.33 1.03 16.51
CA LYS A 24 1.67 1.48 17.87
C LYS A 24 2.42 0.38 18.64
N ALA A 25 1.98 -0.87 18.52
CA ALA A 25 2.58 -1.99 19.22
C ALA A 25 3.99 -2.31 18.69
N LEU A 26 4.26 -2.04 17.42
CA LEU A 26 5.53 -2.32 16.77
C LEU A 26 6.44 -1.09 16.66
N ASN A 27 6.11 -0.01 17.35
CA ASN A 27 6.91 1.20 17.32
C ASN A 27 8.37 0.91 17.75
N PRO A 28 9.39 1.44 17.03
CA PRO A 28 9.30 2.34 15.89
C PRO A 28 8.98 1.61 14.58
N ILE A 29 8.06 2.19 13.82
CA ILE A 29 7.65 1.66 12.52
C ILE A 29 7.20 2.80 11.61
N VAL A 30 7.43 2.67 10.31
CA VAL A 30 6.85 3.58 9.32
C VAL A 30 5.45 3.10 9.01
N TYR A 31 4.47 3.99 9.16
CA TYR A 31 3.07 3.70 8.85
C TYR A 31 2.66 4.46 7.60
N LEU A 32 2.17 3.73 6.59
CA LEU A 32 1.73 4.31 5.33
C LEU A 32 0.30 3.91 5.06
N ASP A 33 -0.54 4.90 4.82
CA ASP A 33 -1.95 4.70 4.46
C ASP A 33 -2.14 5.11 3.00
N LYS A 34 -2.58 4.17 2.16
CA LYS A 34 -2.80 4.45 0.74
C LYS A 34 -3.80 5.57 0.52
N ASP A 35 -4.75 5.75 1.42
CA ASP A 35 -5.75 6.81 1.28
C ASP A 35 -5.15 8.22 1.37
N THR A 36 -3.96 8.35 1.91
CA THR A 36 -3.25 9.64 1.90
C THR A 36 -2.97 10.13 0.47
N LEU A 37 -2.89 9.21 -0.50
CA LEU A 37 -2.66 9.55 -1.90
C LEU A 37 -3.92 10.09 -2.60
N ILE A 38 -5.09 10.00 -1.98
CA ILE A 38 -6.35 10.45 -2.59
C ILE A 38 -6.30 11.91 -2.99
N VAL A 39 -5.58 12.73 -2.25
CA VAL A 39 -5.37 14.16 -2.59
C VAL A 39 -4.85 14.31 -4.02
N LEU A 40 -3.83 13.52 -4.39
CA LEU A 40 -3.27 13.55 -5.74
C LEU A 40 -4.23 12.95 -6.76
N SER A 41 -4.88 11.85 -6.38
CA SER A 41 -5.84 11.18 -7.26
C SER A 41 -7.02 12.07 -7.61
N LYS A 42 -7.55 12.82 -6.64
CA LYS A 42 -8.62 13.80 -6.90
C LYS A 42 -8.18 14.86 -7.91
N GLN A 43 -6.95 15.33 -7.79
CA GLN A 43 -6.43 16.34 -8.72
C GLN A 43 -6.28 15.80 -10.13
N ILE A 44 -5.97 14.52 -10.28
CA ILE A 44 -5.93 13.87 -11.60
C ILE A 44 -7.30 13.93 -12.27
N PHE A 45 -8.38 13.64 -11.53
CA PHE A 45 -9.75 13.76 -12.07
C PHE A 45 -10.02 15.20 -12.52
N VAL A 46 -9.63 16.18 -11.72
CA VAL A 46 -9.84 17.59 -12.03
C VAL A 46 -9.11 17.98 -13.32
N VAL A 47 -7.83 17.64 -13.42
CA VAL A 47 -7.00 17.99 -14.58
C VAL A 47 -7.52 17.32 -15.85
N ALA A 48 -8.02 16.10 -15.74
CA ALA A 48 -8.55 15.34 -16.87
C ALA A 48 -9.98 15.76 -17.25
N GLY A 49 -10.64 16.58 -16.44
CA GLY A 49 -12.02 16.96 -16.68
C GLY A 49 -13.01 15.82 -16.44
N GLU A 50 -12.64 14.86 -15.60
CA GLU A 50 -13.45 13.69 -15.27
C GLU A 50 -14.18 13.87 -13.95
N GLU A 51 -15.40 13.34 -13.88
CA GLU A 51 -16.12 13.29 -12.61
C GLU A 51 -15.42 12.36 -11.62
N TYR A 52 -15.28 12.77 -10.37
CA TYR A 52 -14.64 11.98 -9.34
C TYR A 52 -15.44 10.71 -9.05
N ASN A 53 -14.91 9.56 -9.46
CA ASN A 53 -15.54 8.27 -9.24
C ASN A 53 -14.45 7.18 -9.21
N ARG A 54 -14.17 6.66 -8.02
CA ARG A 54 -13.13 5.66 -7.82
C ARG A 54 -13.52 4.26 -8.34
N SER A 55 -14.74 4.11 -8.87
CA SER A 55 -15.18 2.88 -9.53
C SER A 55 -15.27 3.03 -11.05
N SER A 56 -14.84 4.18 -11.59
CA SER A 56 -14.94 4.45 -13.03
C SER A 56 -13.86 3.73 -13.83
N PRO A 57 -14.09 3.51 -15.15
CA PRO A 57 -13.03 3.02 -16.03
C PRO A 57 -11.81 3.95 -16.04
N PHE A 58 -12.03 5.24 -15.96
CA PHE A 58 -10.94 6.22 -15.90
C PHE A 58 -10.01 5.96 -14.71
N PHE A 59 -10.59 5.73 -13.53
CA PHE A 59 -9.82 5.43 -12.32
C PHE A 59 -9.04 4.13 -12.48
N GLU A 60 -9.69 3.07 -12.98
CA GLU A 60 -9.06 1.77 -13.17
C GLU A 60 -7.86 1.85 -14.12
N GLU A 61 -7.98 2.59 -15.20
CA GLU A 61 -6.94 2.66 -16.23
C GLU A 61 -5.81 3.62 -15.90
N ASN A 62 -6.11 4.71 -15.16
CA ASN A 62 -5.18 5.82 -15.04
C ASN A 62 -4.69 6.10 -13.62
N ILE A 63 -5.33 5.55 -12.60
CA ILE A 63 -5.03 5.95 -11.22
C ILE A 63 -4.76 4.77 -10.30
N ARG A 64 -5.62 3.75 -10.29
CA ARG A 64 -5.57 2.70 -9.27
C ARG A 64 -4.19 2.06 -9.09
N ASN A 65 -3.63 1.53 -10.15
CA ASN A 65 -2.35 0.83 -10.05
C ASN A 65 -1.21 1.77 -9.69
N TYR A 66 -1.31 3.04 -10.09
CA TYR A 66 -0.31 4.04 -9.73
C TYR A 66 -0.35 4.39 -8.25
N GLU A 67 -1.52 4.38 -7.62
CA GLU A 67 -1.61 4.52 -6.17
C GLU A 67 -0.86 3.39 -5.46
N TYR A 68 -1.05 2.14 -5.90
CA TYR A 68 -0.35 0.99 -5.34
C TYR A 68 1.15 1.05 -5.61
N ASP A 69 1.54 1.41 -6.82
CA ASP A 69 2.96 1.57 -7.16
C ASP A 69 3.62 2.62 -6.26
N ALA A 70 2.97 3.76 -6.07
CA ALA A 70 3.51 4.84 -5.25
C ALA A 70 3.67 4.41 -3.79
N ILE A 71 2.66 3.77 -3.20
CA ILE A 71 2.72 3.40 -1.79
C ILE A 71 3.75 2.30 -1.55
N VAL A 72 3.89 1.35 -2.48
CA VAL A 72 4.89 0.30 -2.39
C VAL A 72 6.29 0.88 -2.56
N ASP A 73 6.49 1.81 -3.50
CA ASP A 73 7.77 2.47 -3.69
C ASP A 73 8.18 3.26 -2.44
N LEU A 74 7.24 3.96 -1.81
CA LEU A 74 7.49 4.66 -0.54
C LEU A 74 7.91 3.67 0.55
N ALA A 75 7.24 2.53 0.64
CA ALA A 75 7.56 1.51 1.63
C ALA A 75 8.96 0.94 1.42
N LEU A 76 9.30 0.60 0.17
CA LEU A 76 10.62 0.07 -0.16
C LEU A 76 11.72 1.09 0.16
N GLU A 77 11.50 2.36 -0.19
CA GLU A 77 12.44 3.42 0.14
C GLU A 77 12.62 3.56 1.64
N SER A 78 11.52 3.51 2.41
CA SER A 78 11.59 3.65 3.86
C SER A 78 12.42 2.56 4.53
N LEU A 79 12.47 1.36 3.93
CA LEU A 79 13.25 0.25 4.48
C LEU A 79 14.76 0.43 4.33
N ASP A 80 15.22 1.42 3.58
CA ASP A 80 16.63 1.81 3.57
C ASP A 80 17.02 2.55 4.85
N TYR A 81 16.05 3.07 5.58
CA TYR A 81 16.28 3.93 6.76
C TYR A 81 15.57 3.42 8.02
N SER A 82 14.70 2.43 7.90
CA SER A 82 13.93 1.88 9.01
C SER A 82 13.83 0.36 8.85
N ASP A 83 13.71 -0.35 9.96
CA ASP A 83 13.62 -1.81 9.94
C ASP A 83 12.20 -2.32 9.69
N ARG A 84 11.20 -1.47 9.80
CA ARG A 84 9.79 -1.88 9.68
C ARG A 84 8.97 -0.84 8.94
N CYS A 85 8.14 -1.32 8.04
CA CYS A 85 7.14 -0.48 7.37
C CYS A 85 5.82 -1.24 7.30
N LEU A 86 4.74 -0.57 7.61
CA LEU A 86 3.39 -1.13 7.51
C LEU A 86 2.60 -0.32 6.49
N ILE A 87 1.96 -1.02 5.55
CA ILE A 87 1.04 -0.40 4.59
C ILE A 87 -0.38 -0.80 4.93
N ASN A 88 -1.24 0.20 5.11
CA ASN A 88 -2.67 0.04 5.26
C ASN A 88 -3.33 0.27 3.90
N ALA A 89 -3.71 -0.81 3.23
CA ALA A 89 -4.40 -0.77 1.93
C ALA A 89 -5.06 -2.13 1.66
N PRO A 90 -6.14 -2.18 0.87
CA PRO A 90 -6.83 -3.45 0.62
C PRO A 90 -5.98 -4.52 -0.06
N PHE A 91 -5.17 -4.18 -1.06
CA PHE A 91 -4.34 -5.14 -1.81
C PHE A 91 -5.12 -6.37 -2.31
N THR A 92 -6.42 -6.23 -2.57
CA THR A 92 -7.30 -7.38 -2.87
C THR A 92 -6.89 -8.12 -4.14
N ARG A 93 -6.37 -7.42 -5.13
CA ARG A 93 -5.91 -8.02 -6.39
C ARG A 93 -4.47 -8.45 -6.29
N GLU A 94 -3.64 -7.63 -5.65
CA GLU A 94 -2.19 -7.82 -5.59
C GLU A 94 -1.80 -9.08 -4.84
N VAL A 95 -2.44 -9.34 -3.69
CA VAL A 95 -2.13 -10.52 -2.88
C VAL A 95 -2.54 -11.83 -3.58
N ARG A 96 -3.45 -11.77 -4.53
CA ARG A 96 -3.88 -12.92 -5.33
C ARG A 96 -3.05 -13.11 -6.59
N ASN A 97 -2.23 -12.13 -6.94
CA ASN A 97 -1.41 -12.18 -8.14
C ASN A 97 -0.03 -12.74 -7.79
N VAL A 98 0.22 -13.97 -8.23
CA VAL A 98 1.46 -14.69 -7.91
C VAL A 98 2.70 -13.92 -8.40
N GLU A 99 2.64 -13.37 -9.62
CA GLU A 99 3.76 -12.64 -10.19
C GLU A 99 4.04 -11.35 -9.46
N TYR A 100 2.99 -10.63 -9.07
CA TYR A 100 3.12 -9.40 -8.29
C TYR A 100 3.81 -9.68 -6.95
N MET A 101 3.32 -10.70 -6.23
CA MET A 101 3.86 -11.05 -4.92
C MET A 101 5.30 -11.59 -5.02
N ARG A 102 5.59 -12.35 -6.08
CA ARG A 102 6.96 -12.84 -6.32
C ARG A 102 7.91 -11.68 -6.58
N SER A 103 7.50 -10.72 -7.40
CA SER A 103 8.30 -9.52 -7.69
C SER A 103 8.54 -8.70 -6.43
N LEU A 104 7.51 -8.50 -5.61
CA LEU A 104 7.63 -7.76 -4.36
C LEU A 104 8.60 -8.45 -3.39
N ARG A 105 8.47 -9.77 -3.24
CA ARG A 105 9.38 -10.53 -2.37
C ARG A 105 10.82 -10.44 -2.85
N ARG A 106 11.04 -10.46 -4.16
CA ARG A 106 12.39 -10.31 -4.72
C ARG A 106 12.99 -8.95 -4.38
N LYS A 107 12.23 -7.88 -4.56
CA LYS A 107 12.68 -6.54 -4.21
C LYS A 107 13.00 -6.42 -2.72
N LEU A 108 12.21 -7.05 -1.88
CA LEU A 108 12.43 -7.06 -0.43
C LEU A 108 13.68 -7.85 -0.06
N GLN A 109 13.90 -9.01 -0.71
CA GLN A 109 15.10 -9.82 -0.47
C GLN A 109 16.38 -9.02 -0.77
N GLU A 110 16.37 -8.21 -1.82
CA GLU A 110 17.51 -7.35 -2.15
C GLU A 110 17.83 -6.35 -1.04
N LYS A 111 16.85 -6.04 -0.20
CA LYS A 111 17.02 -5.12 0.93
C LYS A 111 17.19 -5.87 2.27
N GLY A 112 17.25 -7.19 2.24
CA GLY A 112 17.29 -7.99 3.46
C GLY A 112 16.00 -7.96 4.26
N ALA A 113 14.87 -7.82 3.57
CA ALA A 113 13.56 -7.68 4.20
C ALA A 113 12.65 -8.88 3.92
N ARG A 114 11.68 -9.08 4.82
CA ARG A 114 10.64 -10.10 4.69
C ARG A 114 9.29 -9.44 4.45
N LEU A 115 8.42 -10.16 3.75
CA LEU A 115 7.03 -9.76 3.58
C LEU A 115 6.16 -10.48 4.61
N VAL A 116 5.32 -9.72 5.30
CA VAL A 116 4.31 -10.23 6.23
C VAL A 116 2.96 -9.72 5.78
N VAL A 117 2.00 -10.62 5.59
CA VAL A 117 0.63 -10.24 5.19
C VAL A 117 -0.30 -10.54 6.35
N VAL A 118 -1.04 -9.52 6.78
CA VAL A 118 -2.02 -9.60 7.87
C VAL A 118 -3.41 -9.42 7.28
N TRP A 119 -4.28 -10.37 7.55
CA TRP A 119 -5.66 -10.37 7.08
C TRP A 119 -6.62 -9.76 8.12
#